data_ddd7d0faddc7d6d6989e61d0e446d47d
#
_entry.id   ddd7d0faddc7d6d6989e61d0e446d47d
#
_cell.length_a   1.000
_cell.length_b   1.000
_cell.length_c   1.000
_cell.angle_alpha   90.00
_cell.angle_beta   90.00
_cell.angle_gamma   90.00
#
_symmetry.space_group_name_H-M   'P 1'
#
loop_
_entity.id
_entity.type
_entity.pdbx_description
1 polymer ?
#
loop_
_entity_poly.entity_id
_entity_poly.type
_entity_poly.pdbx_seq_one_letter_code
_entity_poly.pdbx_strand_id
1 'polypeptide(L)'
;MGQVNSQAAGAGHSSAKPIGMLVAAVGVVYGDIGTSPLYTLKEVFSGSYGVQVNHDGVLGILALIFWSLIWVVSIKYMLFVLRADNQGEGGIMALTALARRAAGNHPRLRSFLVVCGLCGAALFYGDSMITPAISVLSAIEGLELAFDGLEHWVVPVALVVLVGLFLIQKHGTDRIGKLFGPVMVTWFLVLGGLGVYGIVQHPEVLNAMNPMWGVRFFMVHPGIGVAILGAVVLALTGAEALYADMGHFGRKPIARAWFILVLPALVLNYFGQGAMLLGDPEAARNPFYLLAPSWALLPLVGLSTLATVIASQAVISGAFSLTRQAIQLGYIPRMHIQHTSSAEQGQIYIGAVNWSLMVGVILLVLGFESSGALASAYGVAVTGTMLMTTILVSAVMLLLWKWPPVLAVPVLLGFLLVDGLFFAANVPKVVQGGAFPVLAGIVLFVLMTTWKRGKQLLVERLDEGGLPLPIFISSIRVQPPHRVQGTAVFLTARPDAVPHALLHNLLHNQVLHEQVVLLTVAYEDIPRVPAQRRFEVDSYGDGFFRVILHFGFTDEPDVPEALKLCHLDDLDFSPMRTTYFLSRETVIASKLEGMARWREGLFAFMLKNANGNLRFFKLPVNRVIELGTQVEM
;
A
#
# COMPACT_ATOMS: atom_id res chain seq x y z
N MET A 1 39.77 25.56 16.16
CA MET A 1 39.37 24.84 17.40
C MET A 1 38.15 25.55 17.97
N GLY A 2 36.98 24.98 17.80
CA GLY A 2 35.72 25.45 18.33
C GLY A 2 34.73 24.26 18.21
N GLN A 3 34.52 23.57 19.32
CA GLN A 3 33.56 22.47 19.41
C GLN A 3 32.14 23.03 19.20
N VAL A 4 31.50 22.65 18.10
CA VAL A 4 30.07 22.87 17.89
C VAL A 4 29.35 21.66 18.45
N ASN A 5 28.61 21.89 19.55
CA ASN A 5 27.70 20.93 20.17
C ASN A 5 26.71 20.36 19.15
N SER A 6 26.81 19.06 18.90
CA SER A 6 25.80 18.28 18.21
C SER A 6 24.61 18.02 19.14
N GLN A 7 23.66 18.93 19.20
CA GLN A 7 22.29 18.59 19.64
C GLN A 7 21.52 18.12 18.41
N ALA A 8 21.47 16.80 18.24
CA ALA A 8 20.56 16.15 17.32
C ALA A 8 19.12 16.52 17.71
N ALA A 9 18.45 17.25 16.83
CA ALA A 9 17.01 17.41 16.88
C ALA A 9 16.37 16.03 16.56
N GLY A 10 16.13 15.27 17.61
CA GLY A 10 15.31 14.08 17.57
C GLY A 10 13.89 14.51 17.23
N ALA A 11 13.42 14.12 16.02
CA ALA A 11 12.01 14.20 15.68
C ALA A 11 11.20 13.52 16.77
N GLY A 12 10.24 14.24 17.34
CA GLY A 12 9.43 13.82 18.47
C GLY A 12 8.62 12.56 18.17
N HIS A 13 9.19 11.42 18.48
CA HIS A 13 8.41 10.24 18.80
C HIS A 13 7.80 10.53 20.15
N SER A 14 6.47 10.73 20.20
CA SER A 14 5.76 10.76 21.46
C SER A 14 6.21 9.54 22.28
N SER A 15 6.61 9.74 23.51
CA SER A 15 7.07 8.68 24.42
C SER A 15 5.86 7.82 24.86
N ALA A 16 5.18 7.19 23.91
CA ALA A 16 4.18 6.19 24.21
C ALA A 16 4.89 5.04 24.94
N LYS A 17 4.39 4.66 26.11
CA LYS A 17 4.91 3.51 26.85
C LYS A 17 4.95 2.30 25.91
N PRO A 18 5.98 1.42 25.97
CA PRO A 18 6.14 0.28 25.03
C PRO A 18 4.89 -0.60 24.89
N ILE A 19 4.10 -0.73 25.96
CA ILE A 19 2.82 -1.47 25.96
C ILE A 19 1.77 -0.76 25.11
N GLY A 20 1.67 0.58 25.18
CA GLY A 20 0.70 1.35 24.39
C GLY A 20 0.96 1.19 22.88
N MET A 21 2.23 1.18 22.47
CA MET A 21 2.59 0.98 21.07
C MET A 21 2.31 -0.46 20.59
N LEU A 22 2.48 -1.46 21.46
CA LEU A 22 2.13 -2.85 21.16
C LEU A 22 0.62 -3.03 20.98
N VAL A 23 -0.20 -2.45 21.88
CA VAL A 23 -1.67 -2.48 21.79
C VAL A 23 -2.15 -1.75 20.54
N ALA A 24 -1.55 -0.61 20.20
CA ALA A 24 -1.88 0.12 18.97
C ALA A 24 -1.51 -0.69 17.71
N ALA A 25 -0.36 -1.38 17.70
CA ALA A 25 0.02 -2.26 16.61
C ALA A 25 -0.97 -3.43 16.46
N VAL A 26 -1.41 -4.06 17.57
CA VAL A 26 -2.46 -5.11 17.52
C VAL A 26 -3.75 -4.55 16.91
N GLY A 27 -4.11 -3.32 17.25
CA GLY A 27 -5.36 -2.69 16.82
C GLY A 27 -5.44 -2.39 15.32
N VAL A 28 -4.33 -2.01 14.71
CA VAL A 28 -4.33 -1.57 13.30
C VAL A 28 -3.75 -2.65 12.39
N VAL A 29 -2.57 -3.17 12.73
CA VAL A 29 -1.79 -4.03 11.83
C VAL A 29 -2.38 -5.43 11.67
N TYR A 30 -3.01 -5.96 12.72
CA TYR A 30 -3.45 -7.37 12.78
C TYR A 30 -4.96 -7.56 12.60
N GLY A 31 -5.67 -6.52 12.11
CA GLY A 31 -7.10 -6.59 11.85
C GLY A 31 -7.46 -7.69 10.85
N ASP A 32 -6.87 -7.63 9.68
CA ASP A 32 -7.20 -8.51 8.55
C ASP A 32 -6.86 -9.98 8.86
N ILE A 33 -5.62 -10.27 9.25
CA ILE A 33 -5.24 -11.65 9.60
C ILE A 33 -6.02 -12.19 10.81
N GLY A 34 -6.49 -11.30 11.70
CA GLY A 34 -7.31 -11.67 12.85
C GLY A 34 -8.74 -12.07 12.48
N THR A 35 -9.24 -11.68 11.31
CA THR A 35 -10.60 -12.03 10.85
C THR A 35 -10.64 -13.27 9.97
N SER A 36 -9.49 -13.78 9.51
CA SER A 36 -9.42 -14.99 8.68
C SER A 36 -10.00 -16.26 9.32
N PRO A 37 -10.01 -16.48 10.66
CA PRO A 37 -10.70 -17.62 11.27
C PRO A 37 -12.21 -17.68 11.02
N LEU A 38 -12.86 -16.56 10.70
CA LEU A 38 -14.30 -16.50 10.42
C LEU A 38 -14.70 -17.31 9.18
N TYR A 39 -13.81 -17.41 8.19
CA TYR A 39 -14.16 -17.97 6.88
C TYR A 39 -13.23 -19.09 6.39
N THR A 40 -12.00 -19.19 6.90
CA THR A 40 -11.00 -20.12 6.34
C THR A 40 -11.43 -21.59 6.43
N LEU A 41 -11.75 -22.11 7.62
CA LEU A 41 -12.13 -23.51 7.78
C LEU A 41 -13.52 -23.81 7.19
N LYS A 42 -14.44 -22.83 7.26
CA LYS A 42 -15.72 -22.91 6.55
C LYS A 42 -15.49 -23.17 5.06
N GLU A 43 -14.63 -22.37 4.40
CA GLU A 43 -14.35 -22.52 2.98
C GLU A 43 -13.68 -23.86 2.65
N VAL A 44 -12.73 -24.30 3.48
CA VAL A 44 -12.00 -25.57 3.25
C VAL A 44 -12.93 -26.76 3.31
N PHE A 45 -13.86 -26.83 4.28
CA PHE A 45 -14.66 -28.01 4.55
C PHE A 45 -16.10 -27.97 3.98
N SER A 46 -16.72 -26.80 3.85
CA SER A 46 -18.05 -26.67 3.23
C SER A 46 -17.98 -26.40 1.71
N GLY A 47 -16.79 -26.07 1.21
CA GLY A 47 -16.59 -25.71 -0.18
C GLY A 47 -16.57 -26.88 -1.15
N SER A 48 -16.46 -26.56 -2.42
CA SER A 48 -16.47 -27.47 -3.57
C SER A 48 -15.25 -28.40 -3.69
N TYR A 49 -14.38 -28.47 -2.67
CA TYR A 49 -13.12 -29.23 -2.73
C TYR A 49 -13.28 -30.73 -2.47
N GLY A 50 -14.40 -31.16 -1.90
CA GLY A 50 -14.68 -32.57 -1.63
C GLY A 50 -13.83 -33.17 -0.50
N VAL A 51 -13.30 -32.34 0.41
CA VAL A 51 -12.58 -32.81 1.58
C VAL A 51 -13.56 -33.39 2.58
N GLN A 52 -13.40 -34.67 2.91
CA GLN A 52 -14.18 -35.30 3.95
C GLN A 52 -13.80 -34.80 5.34
N VAL A 53 -14.81 -34.46 6.15
CA VAL A 53 -14.58 -34.11 7.56
C VAL A 53 -14.36 -35.40 8.35
N ASN A 54 -13.10 -35.89 8.32
CA ASN A 54 -12.66 -37.06 9.06
C ASN A 54 -11.31 -36.72 9.76
N HIS A 55 -10.87 -37.61 10.63
CA HIS A 55 -9.67 -37.41 11.44
C HIS A 55 -8.44 -37.01 10.60
N ASP A 56 -8.13 -37.76 9.54
CA ASP A 56 -6.96 -37.52 8.69
C ASP A 56 -7.10 -36.20 7.88
N GLY A 57 -8.30 -35.89 7.39
CA GLY A 57 -8.60 -34.64 6.67
C GLY A 57 -8.43 -33.42 7.57
N VAL A 58 -9.04 -33.46 8.77
CA VAL A 58 -8.95 -32.33 9.73
C VAL A 58 -7.51 -32.10 10.17
N LEU A 59 -6.79 -33.14 10.60
CA LEU A 59 -5.39 -32.99 11.02
C LEU A 59 -4.48 -32.54 9.87
N GLY A 60 -4.71 -33.06 8.66
CA GLY A 60 -3.97 -32.66 7.47
C GLY A 60 -4.13 -31.17 7.14
N ILE A 61 -5.38 -30.67 7.13
CA ILE A 61 -5.68 -29.26 6.87
C ILE A 61 -5.10 -28.35 7.95
N LEU A 62 -5.28 -28.70 9.22
CA LEU A 62 -4.71 -27.91 10.34
C LEU A 62 -3.20 -27.87 10.29
N ALA A 63 -2.52 -28.97 9.94
CA ALA A 63 -1.09 -29.00 9.75
C ALA A 63 -0.66 -28.04 8.63
N LEU A 64 -1.39 -28.02 7.50
CA LEU A 64 -1.12 -27.07 6.40
C LEU A 64 -1.29 -25.62 6.83
N ILE A 65 -2.38 -25.28 7.55
CA ILE A 65 -2.61 -23.93 8.07
C ILE A 65 -1.50 -23.54 9.05
N PHE A 66 -1.19 -24.37 10.02
CA PHE A 66 -0.17 -24.11 11.03
C PHE A 66 1.20 -23.85 10.41
N TRP A 67 1.67 -24.74 9.54
CA TRP A 67 2.98 -24.60 8.92
C TRP A 67 3.03 -23.48 7.89
N SER A 68 1.91 -23.14 7.26
CA SER A 68 1.81 -21.96 6.40
C SER A 68 1.94 -20.67 7.21
N LEU A 69 1.29 -20.52 8.36
CA LEU A 69 1.46 -19.39 9.28
C LEU A 69 2.91 -19.26 9.78
N ILE A 70 3.54 -20.39 10.09
CA ILE A 70 4.95 -20.40 10.51
C ILE A 70 5.86 -19.98 9.34
N TRP A 71 5.72 -20.61 8.17
CA TRP A 71 6.63 -20.37 7.05
C TRP A 71 6.45 -19.00 6.42
N VAL A 72 5.20 -18.63 6.12
CA VAL A 72 4.92 -17.39 5.41
C VAL A 72 4.95 -16.21 6.38
N VAL A 73 4.13 -16.21 7.43
CA VAL A 73 4.01 -15.01 8.26
C VAL A 73 5.20 -14.91 9.22
N SER A 74 5.50 -15.97 9.98
CA SER A 74 6.54 -15.90 11.03
C SER A 74 7.95 -15.84 10.42
N ILE A 75 8.29 -16.70 9.46
CA ILE A 75 9.62 -16.73 8.87
C ILE A 75 9.75 -15.67 7.77
N LYS A 76 8.99 -15.79 6.68
CA LYS A 76 9.15 -14.91 5.51
C LYS A 76 8.89 -13.44 5.88
N TYR A 77 7.71 -13.11 6.44
CA TYR A 77 7.36 -11.71 6.72
C TYR A 77 8.08 -11.16 7.95
N MET A 78 7.98 -11.80 9.12
CA MET A 78 8.52 -11.25 10.36
C MET A 78 10.05 -11.23 10.40
N LEU A 79 10.73 -12.27 9.86
CA LEU A 79 12.18 -12.35 9.92
C LEU A 79 12.88 -11.73 8.71
N PHE A 80 12.30 -11.77 7.50
CA PHE A 80 12.94 -11.30 6.27
C PHE A 80 12.30 -10.04 5.71
N VAL A 81 11.01 -10.05 5.35
CA VAL A 81 10.36 -8.93 4.65
C VAL A 81 10.38 -7.65 5.49
N LEU A 82 10.06 -7.73 6.78
CA LEU A 82 10.15 -6.58 7.70
C LEU A 82 11.57 -6.03 7.91
N ARG A 83 12.62 -6.71 7.43
CA ARG A 83 13.99 -6.17 7.38
C ARG A 83 14.26 -5.36 6.13
N ALA A 84 13.48 -5.57 5.07
CA ALA A 84 13.59 -4.81 3.83
C ALA A 84 12.86 -3.47 3.96
N ASP A 85 13.13 -2.75 5.04
CA ASP A 85 12.61 -1.42 5.28
C ASP A 85 13.39 -0.37 4.48
N ASN A 86 12.71 0.61 3.95
CA ASN A 86 13.31 1.78 3.35
C ASN A 86 13.28 2.91 4.38
N GLN A 87 14.32 3.02 5.21
CA GLN A 87 14.44 4.00 6.30
C GLN A 87 13.20 4.00 7.25
N GLY A 88 12.74 2.80 7.60
CA GLY A 88 11.58 2.61 8.47
C GLY A 88 10.24 2.47 7.75
N GLU A 89 10.13 2.86 6.49
CA GLU A 89 8.90 2.69 5.69
C GLU A 89 8.85 1.31 5.02
N GLY A 90 7.64 0.74 4.97
CA GLY A 90 7.35 -0.55 4.36
C GLY A 90 6.33 -0.47 3.24
N GLY A 91 5.86 -1.65 2.82
CA GLY A 91 4.90 -1.82 1.75
C GLY A 91 5.54 -1.98 0.37
N ILE A 92 4.74 -2.45 -0.59
CA ILE A 92 5.21 -2.87 -1.91
C ILE A 92 5.87 -1.72 -2.70
N MET A 93 5.42 -0.46 -2.55
CA MET A 93 6.02 0.67 -3.25
C MET A 93 7.35 1.09 -2.64
N ALA A 94 7.47 1.09 -1.31
CA ALA A 94 8.72 1.35 -0.62
C ALA A 94 9.77 0.26 -0.95
N LEU A 95 9.33 -1.00 -1.00
CA LEU A 95 10.17 -2.12 -1.43
C LEU A 95 10.60 -2.01 -2.90
N THR A 96 9.71 -1.55 -3.78
CA THR A 96 10.03 -1.29 -5.19
C THR A 96 11.10 -0.21 -5.33
N ALA A 97 10.99 0.88 -4.58
CA ALA A 97 12.00 1.94 -4.55
C ALA A 97 13.37 1.40 -4.06
N LEU A 98 13.35 0.58 -2.99
CA LEU A 98 14.53 -0.06 -2.44
C LEU A 98 15.19 -1.03 -3.44
N ALA A 99 14.40 -1.89 -4.08
CA ALA A 99 14.86 -2.86 -5.08
C ALA A 99 15.40 -2.14 -6.35
N ARG A 100 14.74 -1.05 -6.79
CA ARG A 100 15.20 -0.21 -7.89
C ARG A 100 16.56 0.40 -7.60
N ARG A 101 16.77 0.89 -6.37
CA ARG A 101 18.07 1.41 -5.91
C ARG A 101 19.12 0.31 -5.85
N ALA A 102 18.77 -0.88 -5.37
CA ALA A 102 19.66 -2.03 -5.32
C ALA A 102 20.14 -2.49 -6.71
N ALA A 103 19.30 -2.37 -7.75
CA ALA A 103 19.64 -2.73 -9.12
C ALA A 103 20.68 -1.79 -9.77
N GLY A 104 20.97 -0.61 -9.18
CA GLY A 104 22.03 0.30 -9.63
C GLY A 104 21.95 0.63 -11.12
N ASN A 105 23.06 0.41 -11.83
CA ASN A 105 23.21 0.75 -13.26
C ASN A 105 22.70 -0.34 -14.23
N HIS A 106 21.91 -1.32 -13.78
CA HIS A 106 21.34 -2.38 -14.64
C HIS A 106 19.93 -2.01 -15.14
N PRO A 107 19.76 -1.36 -16.30
CA PRO A 107 18.46 -0.79 -16.73
C PRO A 107 17.37 -1.85 -16.94
N ARG A 108 17.71 -3.03 -17.47
CA ARG A 108 16.74 -4.11 -17.69
C ARG A 108 16.21 -4.68 -16.37
N LEU A 109 17.11 -4.94 -15.43
CA LEU A 109 16.73 -5.44 -14.09
C LEU A 109 15.90 -4.39 -13.36
N ARG A 110 16.30 -3.12 -13.40
CA ARG A 110 15.56 -2.00 -12.81
C ARG A 110 14.14 -1.91 -13.38
N SER A 111 13.98 -2.01 -14.70
CA SER A 111 12.65 -2.00 -15.35
C SER A 111 11.82 -3.20 -14.93
N PHE A 112 12.39 -4.39 -14.88
CA PHE A 112 11.71 -5.61 -14.43
C PHE A 112 11.20 -5.48 -13.00
N LEU A 113 12.05 -5.05 -12.06
CA LEU A 113 11.67 -4.88 -10.65
C LEU A 113 10.56 -3.82 -10.47
N VAL A 114 10.60 -2.75 -11.25
CA VAL A 114 9.51 -1.76 -11.25
C VAL A 114 8.20 -2.36 -11.76
N VAL A 115 8.24 -3.17 -12.82
CA VAL A 115 7.04 -3.86 -13.32
C VAL A 115 6.47 -4.80 -12.25
N CYS A 116 7.32 -5.60 -11.58
CA CYS A 116 6.90 -6.46 -10.47
C CYS A 116 6.25 -5.64 -9.34
N GLY A 117 6.86 -4.49 -8.96
CA GLY A 117 6.31 -3.63 -7.94
C GLY A 117 4.95 -3.03 -8.30
N LEU A 118 4.79 -2.59 -9.56
CA LEU A 118 3.51 -2.07 -10.04
C LEU A 118 2.44 -3.16 -10.13
N CYS A 119 2.81 -4.38 -10.53
CA CYS A 119 1.89 -5.53 -10.48
C CYS A 119 1.45 -5.82 -9.04
N GLY A 120 2.38 -5.89 -8.09
CA GLY A 120 2.05 -6.11 -6.69
C GLY A 120 1.19 -5.00 -6.10
N ALA A 121 1.48 -3.73 -6.41
CA ALA A 121 0.66 -2.61 -6.00
C ALA A 121 -0.77 -2.69 -6.58
N ALA A 122 -0.91 -3.03 -7.85
CA ALA A 122 -2.20 -3.18 -8.51
C ALA A 122 -3.03 -4.33 -7.91
N LEU A 123 -2.39 -5.46 -7.58
CA LEU A 123 -3.05 -6.58 -6.91
C LEU A 123 -3.45 -6.26 -5.46
N PHE A 124 -2.64 -5.46 -4.75
CA PHE A 124 -2.98 -4.97 -3.41
C PHE A 124 -4.25 -4.11 -3.38
N TYR A 125 -4.51 -3.30 -4.43
CA TYR A 125 -5.79 -2.60 -4.53
C TYR A 125 -6.96 -3.57 -4.75
N GLY A 126 -6.77 -4.65 -5.51
CA GLY A 126 -7.77 -5.72 -5.64
C GLY A 126 -8.08 -6.37 -4.31
N ASP A 127 -7.05 -6.68 -3.53
CA ASP A 127 -7.14 -7.16 -2.17
C ASP A 127 -7.90 -6.18 -1.26
N SER A 128 -7.61 -4.88 -1.37
CA SER A 128 -8.26 -3.82 -0.59
C SER A 128 -9.76 -3.65 -0.87
N MET A 129 -10.28 -4.22 -1.97
CA MET A 129 -11.72 -4.29 -2.24
C MET A 129 -12.34 -5.57 -1.66
N ILE A 130 -11.61 -6.69 -1.69
CA ILE A 130 -12.16 -7.99 -1.27
C ILE A 130 -12.17 -8.11 0.26
N THR A 131 -11.11 -7.70 0.93
CA THR A 131 -10.97 -7.83 2.39
C THR A 131 -12.15 -7.24 3.17
N PRO A 132 -12.61 -5.97 2.92
CA PRO A 132 -13.80 -5.46 3.59
C PRO A 132 -15.06 -6.25 3.29
N ALA A 133 -15.24 -6.70 2.04
CA ALA A 133 -16.41 -7.44 1.62
C ALA A 133 -16.52 -8.80 2.32
N ILE A 134 -15.47 -9.63 2.25
CA ILE A 134 -15.46 -10.98 2.82
C ILE A 134 -15.52 -10.95 4.35
N SER A 135 -14.76 -10.05 4.98
CA SER A 135 -14.67 -9.97 6.43
C SER A 135 -16.01 -9.55 7.06
N VAL A 136 -16.65 -8.50 6.51
CA VAL A 136 -17.93 -8.03 7.03
C VAL A 136 -19.04 -9.04 6.73
N LEU A 137 -19.11 -9.63 5.52
CA LEU A 137 -20.08 -10.69 5.23
C LEU A 137 -19.93 -11.86 6.19
N SER A 138 -18.72 -12.37 6.39
CA SER A 138 -18.49 -13.51 7.29
C SER A 138 -18.84 -13.21 8.76
N ALA A 139 -18.69 -11.97 9.19
CA ALA A 139 -19.11 -11.56 10.53
C ALA A 139 -20.65 -11.52 10.66
N ILE A 140 -21.34 -10.99 9.64
CA ILE A 140 -22.80 -10.87 9.64
C ILE A 140 -23.48 -12.23 9.42
N GLU A 141 -22.87 -13.17 8.68
CA GLU A 141 -23.36 -14.55 8.51
C GLU A 141 -23.56 -15.29 9.85
N GLY A 142 -22.89 -14.85 10.93
CA GLY A 142 -23.15 -15.36 12.27
C GLY A 142 -24.57 -15.09 12.78
N LEU A 143 -25.30 -14.12 12.22
CA LEU A 143 -26.69 -13.84 12.57
C LEU A 143 -27.64 -14.95 12.11
N GLU A 144 -27.32 -15.65 11.01
CA GLU A 144 -28.12 -16.78 10.50
C GLU A 144 -28.22 -17.90 11.52
N LEU A 145 -27.16 -18.09 12.33
CA LEU A 145 -27.13 -19.10 13.39
C LEU A 145 -27.85 -18.67 14.67
N ALA A 146 -27.98 -17.36 14.86
CA ALA A 146 -28.65 -16.81 16.04
C ALA A 146 -30.17 -16.72 15.88
N PHE A 147 -30.67 -16.53 14.66
CA PHE A 147 -32.07 -16.32 14.36
C PHE A 147 -32.43 -16.96 13.02
N ASP A 148 -33.36 -17.90 13.03
CA ASP A 148 -33.90 -18.53 11.81
C ASP A 148 -34.60 -17.47 10.93
N GLY A 149 -34.31 -17.47 9.63
CA GLY A 149 -34.95 -16.60 8.65
C GLY A 149 -34.25 -15.23 8.43
N LEU A 150 -33.11 -14.95 9.06
CA LEU A 150 -32.33 -13.73 8.81
C LEU A 150 -31.36 -13.81 7.62
N GLU A 151 -31.32 -14.91 6.90
CA GLU A 151 -30.44 -15.10 5.73
C GLU A 151 -30.55 -13.94 4.72
N HIS A 152 -31.80 -13.48 4.45
CA HIS A 152 -32.06 -12.36 3.52
C HIS A 152 -31.53 -11.01 3.98
N TRP A 153 -31.20 -10.86 5.27
CA TRP A 153 -30.72 -9.62 5.85
C TRP A 153 -29.19 -9.50 5.89
N VAL A 154 -28.46 -10.59 5.63
CA VAL A 154 -26.98 -10.59 5.67
C VAL A 154 -26.41 -9.57 4.71
N VAL A 155 -26.78 -9.62 3.43
CA VAL A 155 -26.30 -8.68 2.41
C VAL A 155 -26.72 -7.23 2.71
N PRO A 156 -27.99 -6.91 3.00
CA PRO A 156 -28.39 -5.55 3.37
C PRO A 156 -27.63 -4.98 4.57
N VAL A 157 -27.49 -5.76 5.65
CA VAL A 157 -26.80 -5.33 6.86
C VAL A 157 -25.30 -5.12 6.57
N ALA A 158 -24.66 -6.03 5.85
CA ALA A 158 -23.26 -5.89 5.44
C ALA A 158 -23.06 -4.62 4.61
N LEU A 159 -23.94 -4.31 3.66
CA LEU A 159 -23.89 -3.07 2.88
C LEU A 159 -24.03 -1.83 3.74
N VAL A 160 -24.95 -1.81 4.71
CA VAL A 160 -25.09 -0.68 5.65
C VAL A 160 -23.81 -0.45 6.45
N VAL A 161 -23.22 -1.51 6.98
CA VAL A 161 -21.96 -1.44 7.73
C VAL A 161 -20.82 -0.91 6.84
N LEU A 162 -20.66 -1.46 5.63
CA LEU A 162 -19.61 -1.08 4.69
C LEU A 162 -19.77 0.35 4.18
N VAL A 163 -20.98 0.74 3.74
CA VAL A 163 -21.24 2.12 3.29
C VAL A 163 -21.01 3.09 4.45
N GLY A 164 -21.49 2.78 5.65
CA GLY A 164 -21.22 3.58 6.85
C GLY A 164 -19.72 3.76 7.11
N LEU A 165 -18.94 2.68 6.98
CA LEU A 165 -17.49 2.72 7.12
C LEU A 165 -16.84 3.69 6.11
N PHE A 166 -17.17 3.61 4.81
CA PHE A 166 -16.61 4.48 3.79
C PHE A 166 -17.03 5.95 3.93
N LEU A 167 -18.23 6.22 4.43
CA LEU A 167 -18.72 7.59 4.68
C LEU A 167 -17.99 8.26 5.84
N ILE A 168 -17.58 7.51 6.86
CA ILE A 168 -16.88 8.04 8.03
C ILE A 168 -15.40 8.33 7.75
N GLN A 169 -14.79 7.72 6.74
CA GLN A 169 -13.37 7.81 6.43
C GLN A 169 -12.81 9.25 6.40
N LYS A 170 -13.55 10.18 5.81
CA LYS A 170 -13.10 11.59 5.66
C LYS A 170 -12.95 12.34 6.98
N HIS A 171 -13.62 11.88 8.05
CA HIS A 171 -13.60 12.55 9.36
C HIS A 171 -12.39 12.14 10.22
N GLY A 172 -11.58 11.19 9.72
CA GLY A 172 -10.42 10.67 10.42
C GLY A 172 -10.78 9.65 11.50
N THR A 173 -9.78 8.90 11.90
CA THR A 173 -9.93 7.80 12.87
C THR A 173 -9.33 8.13 14.23
N ASP A 174 -8.87 9.37 14.48
CA ASP A 174 -8.16 9.76 15.71
C ASP A 174 -8.89 9.38 17.00
N ARG A 175 -10.20 9.60 17.07
CA ARG A 175 -11.00 9.28 18.25
C ARG A 175 -11.35 7.80 18.35
N ILE A 176 -11.71 7.20 17.21
CA ILE A 176 -12.15 5.80 17.11
C ILE A 176 -10.94 4.88 17.15
N GLY A 177 -9.83 5.28 16.57
CA GLY A 177 -8.58 4.51 16.51
C GLY A 177 -8.00 4.14 17.89
N LYS A 178 -8.27 4.96 18.91
CA LYS A 178 -7.89 4.63 20.30
C LYS A 178 -8.62 3.40 20.84
N LEU A 179 -9.79 3.07 20.28
CA LEU A 179 -10.56 1.88 20.67
C LEU A 179 -10.11 0.64 19.89
N PHE A 180 -9.42 0.80 18.73
CA PHE A 180 -9.02 -0.33 17.91
C PHE A 180 -8.12 -1.31 18.66
N GLY A 181 -7.13 -0.80 19.38
CA GLY A 181 -6.23 -1.62 20.20
C GLY A 181 -6.96 -2.48 21.22
N PRO A 182 -7.70 -1.90 22.16
CA PRO A 182 -8.48 -2.66 23.14
C PRO A 182 -9.47 -3.65 22.55
N VAL A 183 -10.20 -3.26 21.48
CA VAL A 183 -11.16 -4.16 20.81
C VAL A 183 -10.43 -5.35 20.19
N MET A 184 -9.33 -5.12 19.45
CA MET A 184 -8.58 -6.21 18.82
C MET A 184 -7.85 -7.10 19.83
N VAL A 185 -7.34 -6.55 20.94
CA VAL A 185 -6.79 -7.38 22.01
C VAL A 185 -7.87 -8.28 22.61
N THR A 186 -9.07 -7.74 22.89
CA THR A 186 -10.20 -8.53 23.36
C THR A 186 -10.59 -9.59 22.33
N TRP A 187 -10.61 -9.24 21.04
CA TRP A 187 -10.87 -10.18 19.95
C TRP A 187 -9.88 -11.37 19.96
N PHE A 188 -8.57 -11.12 20.01
CA PHE A 188 -7.58 -12.20 20.05
C PHE A 188 -7.66 -13.03 21.33
N LEU A 189 -7.99 -12.44 22.48
CA LEU A 189 -8.21 -13.20 23.71
C LEU A 189 -9.44 -14.09 23.59
N VAL A 190 -10.52 -13.62 22.97
CA VAL A 190 -11.73 -14.42 22.73
C VAL A 190 -11.42 -15.55 21.74
N LEU A 191 -10.69 -15.26 20.63
CA LEU A 191 -10.24 -16.29 19.69
C LEU A 191 -9.44 -17.39 20.38
N GLY A 192 -8.46 -17.02 21.20
CA GLY A 192 -7.66 -17.98 21.97
C GLY A 192 -8.49 -18.77 22.99
N GLY A 193 -9.40 -18.09 23.71
CA GLY A 193 -10.27 -18.71 24.69
C GLY A 193 -11.23 -19.75 24.09
N LEU A 194 -11.89 -19.40 22.98
CA LEU A 194 -12.72 -20.34 22.21
C LEU A 194 -11.89 -21.51 21.68
N GLY A 195 -10.66 -21.22 21.22
CA GLY A 195 -9.74 -22.25 20.76
C GLY A 195 -9.39 -23.25 21.85
N VAL A 196 -9.04 -22.78 23.04
CA VAL A 196 -8.77 -23.65 24.20
C VAL A 196 -10.01 -24.46 24.58
N TYR A 197 -11.18 -23.84 24.58
CA TYR A 197 -12.45 -24.50 24.87
C TYR A 197 -12.69 -25.72 23.93
N GLY A 198 -12.45 -25.55 22.61
CA GLY A 198 -12.58 -26.68 21.66
C GLY A 198 -11.50 -27.74 21.85
N ILE A 199 -10.23 -27.34 22.01
CA ILE A 199 -9.10 -28.28 22.17
C ILE A 199 -9.27 -29.16 23.40
N VAL A 200 -9.80 -28.64 24.50
CA VAL A 200 -10.03 -29.44 25.72
C VAL A 200 -11.03 -30.59 25.48
N GLN A 201 -11.98 -30.42 24.54
CA GLN A 201 -12.95 -31.47 24.21
C GLN A 201 -12.31 -32.59 23.37
N HIS A 202 -11.41 -32.24 22.43
CA HIS A 202 -10.72 -33.19 21.55
C HIS A 202 -9.22 -32.85 21.47
N PRO A 203 -8.44 -33.15 22.53
CA PRO A 203 -7.02 -32.76 22.60
C PRO A 203 -6.12 -33.45 21.57
N GLU A 204 -6.60 -34.52 20.94
CA GLU A 204 -5.92 -35.22 19.83
C GLU A 204 -5.66 -34.31 18.62
N VAL A 205 -6.42 -33.21 18.48
CA VAL A 205 -6.20 -32.20 17.44
C VAL A 205 -4.79 -31.60 17.47
N LEU A 206 -4.13 -31.59 18.63
CA LEU A 206 -2.75 -31.09 18.78
C LEU A 206 -1.73 -31.90 17.98
N ASN A 207 -2.07 -33.14 17.58
CA ASN A 207 -1.22 -33.95 16.69
C ASN A 207 -1.02 -33.26 15.33
N ALA A 208 -1.90 -32.34 14.91
CA ALA A 208 -1.75 -31.56 13.69
C ALA A 208 -0.50 -30.64 13.69
N MET A 209 0.14 -30.39 14.83
CA MET A 209 1.45 -29.73 14.88
C MET A 209 2.56 -30.52 14.15
N ASN A 210 2.38 -31.84 14.01
CA ASN A 210 3.31 -32.67 13.25
C ASN A 210 3.12 -32.43 11.73
N PRO A 211 4.14 -31.95 11.00
CA PRO A 211 4.04 -31.65 9.57
C PRO A 211 3.72 -32.89 8.71
N MET A 212 3.98 -34.09 9.24
CA MET A 212 3.69 -35.34 8.53
C MET A 212 2.22 -35.52 8.19
N TRP A 213 1.27 -34.90 8.93
CA TRP A 213 -0.13 -34.92 8.58
C TRP A 213 -0.42 -34.15 7.29
N GLY A 214 0.21 -33.01 7.09
CA GLY A 214 0.14 -32.26 5.83
C GLY A 214 0.73 -33.03 4.65
N VAL A 215 1.91 -33.65 4.85
CA VAL A 215 2.56 -34.51 3.83
C VAL A 215 1.68 -35.70 3.47
N ARG A 216 1.14 -36.40 4.48
CA ARG A 216 0.21 -37.54 4.28
C ARG A 216 -1.03 -37.11 3.53
N PHE A 217 -1.60 -35.94 3.84
CA PHE A 217 -2.76 -35.41 3.13
C PHE A 217 -2.49 -35.25 1.63
N PHE A 218 -1.34 -34.69 1.23
CA PHE A 218 -0.94 -34.59 -0.17
C PHE A 218 -0.69 -35.95 -0.84
N MET A 219 -0.11 -36.90 -0.11
CA MET A 219 0.12 -38.24 -0.67
C MET A 219 -1.17 -39.00 -0.95
N VAL A 220 -2.18 -38.85 -0.07
CA VAL A 220 -3.49 -39.50 -0.21
C VAL A 220 -4.39 -38.80 -1.22
N HIS A 221 -4.29 -37.45 -1.30
CA HIS A 221 -5.16 -36.61 -2.13
C HIS A 221 -4.37 -35.65 -3.04
N PRO A 222 -3.54 -36.12 -3.98
CA PRO A 222 -2.62 -35.26 -4.73
C PRO A 222 -3.32 -34.17 -5.56
N GLY A 223 -4.48 -34.47 -6.17
CA GLY A 223 -5.25 -33.50 -6.97
C GLY A 223 -5.97 -32.46 -6.11
N ILE A 224 -6.60 -32.90 -5.04
CA ILE A 224 -7.33 -32.05 -4.09
C ILE A 224 -6.36 -31.22 -3.26
N GLY A 225 -5.19 -31.79 -2.91
CA GLY A 225 -4.18 -31.12 -2.08
C GLY A 225 -3.74 -29.77 -2.64
N VAL A 226 -3.53 -29.67 -3.96
CA VAL A 226 -3.17 -28.41 -4.59
C VAL A 226 -4.33 -27.41 -4.51
N ALA A 227 -5.57 -27.82 -4.78
CA ALA A 227 -6.74 -26.94 -4.70
C ALA A 227 -6.94 -26.42 -3.26
N ILE A 228 -6.69 -27.27 -2.25
CA ILE A 228 -6.81 -26.91 -0.83
C ILE A 228 -5.76 -25.88 -0.41
N LEU A 229 -4.56 -25.90 -0.96
CA LEU A 229 -3.59 -24.81 -0.73
C LEU A 229 -4.17 -23.45 -1.09
N GLY A 230 -5.00 -23.40 -2.15
CA GLY A 230 -5.72 -22.19 -2.52
C GLY A 230 -6.76 -21.72 -1.48
N ALA A 231 -7.27 -22.60 -0.61
CA ALA A 231 -8.11 -22.22 0.51
C ALA A 231 -7.28 -21.94 1.78
N VAL A 232 -6.21 -22.70 2.03
CA VAL A 232 -5.28 -22.48 3.16
C VAL A 232 -4.67 -21.07 3.13
N VAL A 233 -4.48 -20.49 1.94
CA VAL A 233 -4.01 -19.09 1.78
C VAL A 233 -4.90 -18.08 2.52
N LEU A 234 -6.19 -18.36 2.68
CA LEU A 234 -7.11 -17.49 3.42
C LEU A 234 -6.67 -17.24 4.87
N ALA A 235 -5.97 -18.20 5.48
CA ALA A 235 -5.39 -18.03 6.81
C ALA A 235 -4.18 -17.08 6.84
N LEU A 236 -3.61 -16.73 5.68
CA LEU A 236 -2.42 -15.90 5.51
C LEU A 236 -2.75 -14.48 5.05
N THR A 237 -4.03 -14.19 4.77
CA THR A 237 -4.47 -12.87 4.34
C THR A 237 -4.09 -11.81 5.37
N GLY A 238 -3.80 -10.60 4.93
CA GLY A 238 -3.31 -9.53 5.81
C GLY A 238 -1.79 -9.52 6.04
N ALA A 239 -1.04 -10.54 5.60
CA ALA A 239 0.42 -10.54 5.75
C ALA A 239 1.10 -9.37 5.01
N GLU A 240 0.58 -8.95 3.85
CA GLU A 240 1.05 -7.78 3.11
C GLU A 240 0.73 -6.46 3.84
N ALA A 241 -0.42 -6.38 4.49
CA ALA A 241 -0.82 -5.23 5.29
C ALA A 241 0.14 -4.99 6.46
N LEU A 242 0.64 -6.06 7.09
CA LEU A 242 1.65 -5.99 8.16
C LEU A 242 2.91 -5.23 7.70
N TYR A 243 3.31 -5.46 6.47
CA TYR A 243 4.48 -4.81 5.89
C TYR A 243 4.18 -3.36 5.48
N ALA A 244 2.98 -3.08 4.98
CA ALA A 244 2.55 -1.73 4.62
C ALA A 244 2.50 -0.79 5.83
N ASP A 245 2.04 -1.28 6.99
CA ASP A 245 1.87 -0.50 8.21
C ASP A 245 3.17 -0.36 9.05
N MET A 246 4.27 -0.95 8.58
CA MET A 246 5.55 -0.89 9.30
C MET A 246 6.03 0.54 9.55
N GLY A 247 5.75 1.48 8.64
CA GLY A 247 6.12 2.89 8.76
C GLY A 247 5.52 3.58 9.99
N HIS A 248 4.36 3.12 10.46
CA HIS A 248 3.65 3.72 11.60
C HIS A 248 4.10 3.18 12.95
N PHE A 249 4.35 1.88 13.05
CA PHE A 249 4.58 1.20 14.33
C PHE A 249 6.02 0.72 14.51
N GLY A 250 6.76 0.58 13.41
CA GLY A 250 8.09 -0.01 13.40
C GLY A 250 8.08 -1.54 13.57
N ARG A 251 9.18 -2.17 13.16
CA ARG A 251 9.34 -3.63 13.13
C ARG A 251 9.17 -4.33 14.49
N LYS A 252 9.76 -3.76 15.57
CA LYS A 252 9.81 -4.45 16.87
C LYS A 252 8.44 -4.62 17.54
N PRO A 253 7.55 -3.60 17.62
CA PRO A 253 6.19 -3.77 18.15
C PRO A 253 5.37 -4.76 17.33
N ILE A 254 5.44 -4.71 16.00
CA ILE A 254 4.75 -5.65 15.11
C ILE A 254 5.20 -7.08 15.41
N ALA A 255 6.50 -7.38 15.34
CA ALA A 255 6.99 -8.73 15.59
C ALA A 255 6.65 -9.26 17.02
N ARG A 256 6.70 -8.39 18.04
CA ARG A 256 6.32 -8.77 19.40
C ARG A 256 4.85 -9.09 19.53
N ALA A 257 3.97 -8.27 18.95
CA ALA A 257 2.52 -8.51 18.94
C ALA A 257 2.20 -9.86 18.27
N TRP A 258 2.87 -10.16 17.17
CA TRP A 258 2.73 -11.43 16.46
C TRP A 258 3.04 -12.63 17.35
N PHE A 259 4.24 -12.69 17.88
CA PHE A 259 4.68 -13.88 18.63
C PHE A 259 4.04 -14.01 20.02
N ILE A 260 3.66 -12.92 20.68
CA ILE A 260 3.12 -12.96 22.05
C ILE A 260 1.61 -13.21 22.08
N LEU A 261 0.85 -12.60 21.13
CA LEU A 261 -0.61 -12.63 21.19
C LEU A 261 -1.24 -13.23 19.93
N VAL A 262 -0.89 -12.69 18.75
CA VAL A 262 -1.66 -12.94 17.53
C VAL A 262 -1.50 -14.38 17.03
N LEU A 263 -0.25 -14.84 16.85
CA LEU A 263 0.02 -16.21 16.40
C LEU A 263 -0.54 -17.26 17.37
N PRO A 264 -0.31 -17.17 18.71
CA PRO A 264 -0.92 -18.11 19.64
C PRO A 264 -2.45 -18.13 19.57
N ALA A 265 -3.09 -16.96 19.51
CA ALA A 265 -4.54 -16.86 19.45
C ALA A 265 -5.13 -17.49 18.16
N LEU A 266 -4.48 -17.22 17.01
CA LEU A 266 -4.89 -17.81 15.73
C LEU A 266 -4.73 -19.34 15.71
N VAL A 267 -3.57 -19.83 16.15
CA VAL A 267 -3.31 -21.28 16.19
C VAL A 267 -4.29 -21.96 17.12
N LEU A 268 -4.49 -21.45 18.33
CA LEU A 268 -5.46 -22.00 19.26
C LEU A 268 -6.87 -22.02 18.64
N ASN A 269 -7.28 -20.94 17.98
CA ASN A 269 -8.61 -20.86 17.38
C ASN A 269 -8.80 -21.86 16.23
N TYR A 270 -7.86 -21.96 15.28
CA TYR A 270 -7.91 -22.94 14.20
C TYR A 270 -7.95 -24.38 14.72
N PHE A 271 -7.13 -24.68 15.74
CA PHE A 271 -7.11 -25.99 16.37
C PHE A 271 -8.42 -26.26 17.14
N GLY A 272 -8.99 -25.24 17.80
CA GLY A 272 -10.30 -25.39 18.47
C GLY A 272 -11.44 -25.66 17.48
N GLN A 273 -11.48 -24.96 16.36
CA GLN A 273 -12.43 -25.22 15.28
C GLN A 273 -12.23 -26.66 14.73
N GLY A 274 -10.98 -27.07 14.51
CA GLY A 274 -10.67 -28.43 14.07
C GLY A 274 -11.05 -29.51 15.10
N ALA A 275 -10.85 -29.24 16.38
CA ALA A 275 -11.28 -30.12 17.47
C ALA A 275 -12.80 -30.34 17.44
N MET A 276 -13.55 -29.25 17.24
CA MET A 276 -15.00 -29.32 17.08
C MET A 276 -15.40 -30.17 15.85
N LEU A 277 -14.73 -30.00 14.71
CA LEU A 277 -14.98 -30.78 13.50
C LEU A 277 -14.73 -32.30 13.69
N LEU A 278 -13.80 -32.66 14.57
CA LEU A 278 -13.57 -34.07 14.93
C LEU A 278 -14.74 -34.67 15.70
N GLY A 279 -15.41 -33.86 16.53
CA GLY A 279 -16.59 -34.30 17.31
C GLY A 279 -17.90 -34.19 16.55
N ASP A 280 -18.08 -33.16 15.75
CA ASP A 280 -19.29 -32.86 14.97
C ASP A 280 -18.94 -32.42 13.54
N PRO A 281 -18.94 -33.33 12.57
CA PRO A 281 -18.69 -33.01 11.16
C PRO A 281 -19.71 -32.04 10.54
N GLU A 282 -20.93 -31.93 11.03
CA GLU A 282 -21.95 -31.02 10.52
C GLU A 282 -21.63 -29.55 10.87
N ALA A 283 -20.76 -29.32 11.86
CA ALA A 283 -20.26 -28.01 12.20
C ALA A 283 -19.42 -27.36 11.09
N ALA A 284 -19.07 -28.10 10.03
CA ALA A 284 -18.38 -27.59 8.86
C ALA A 284 -19.11 -26.42 8.16
N ARG A 285 -20.44 -26.34 8.32
CA ARG A 285 -21.26 -25.23 7.79
C ARG A 285 -20.82 -23.85 8.31
N ASN A 286 -20.41 -23.78 9.58
CA ASN A 286 -19.80 -22.55 10.16
C ASN A 286 -19.02 -22.90 11.45
N PRO A 287 -17.78 -23.42 11.32
CA PRO A 287 -17.03 -23.94 12.47
C PRO A 287 -16.70 -22.87 13.51
N PHE A 288 -16.53 -21.62 13.09
CA PHE A 288 -16.17 -20.53 13.98
C PHE A 288 -17.27 -20.19 14.99
N TYR A 289 -18.48 -19.92 14.50
CA TYR A 289 -19.58 -19.52 15.38
C TYR A 289 -20.16 -20.68 16.18
N LEU A 290 -20.17 -21.88 15.62
CA LEU A 290 -20.63 -23.07 16.30
C LEU A 290 -19.68 -23.53 17.42
N LEU A 291 -18.41 -23.09 17.41
CA LEU A 291 -17.48 -23.31 18.52
C LEU A 291 -17.88 -22.55 19.78
N ALA A 292 -18.66 -21.48 19.66
CA ALA A 292 -19.10 -20.68 20.80
C ALA A 292 -20.33 -21.28 21.47
N PRO A 293 -20.44 -21.24 22.82
CA PRO A 293 -21.66 -21.61 23.49
C PRO A 293 -22.80 -20.67 23.08
N SER A 294 -24.05 -21.18 23.09
CA SER A 294 -25.25 -20.48 22.56
C SER A 294 -25.47 -19.09 23.15
N TRP A 295 -25.16 -18.89 24.45
CA TRP A 295 -25.29 -17.59 25.10
C TRP A 295 -24.27 -16.55 24.62
N ALA A 296 -23.14 -17.00 24.11
CA ALA A 296 -22.04 -16.14 23.64
C ALA A 296 -22.15 -15.77 22.15
N LEU A 297 -23.06 -16.39 21.40
CA LEU A 297 -23.17 -16.23 19.95
C LEU A 297 -23.43 -14.77 19.54
N LEU A 298 -24.45 -14.10 20.11
CA LEU A 298 -24.73 -12.69 19.79
C LEU A 298 -23.61 -11.72 20.20
N PRO A 299 -23.06 -11.79 21.43
CA PRO A 299 -21.86 -11.01 21.77
C PRO A 299 -20.69 -11.26 20.81
N LEU A 300 -20.49 -12.50 20.38
CA LEU A 300 -19.43 -12.88 19.44
C LEU A 300 -19.66 -12.27 18.04
N VAL A 301 -20.91 -12.29 17.53
CA VAL A 301 -21.26 -11.61 16.27
C VAL A 301 -21.02 -10.10 16.37
N GLY A 302 -21.40 -9.48 17.47
CA GLY A 302 -21.11 -8.05 17.70
C GLY A 302 -19.61 -7.74 17.72
N LEU A 303 -18.83 -8.57 18.44
CA LEU A 303 -17.38 -8.39 18.54
C LEU A 303 -16.67 -8.68 17.20
N SER A 304 -17.07 -9.72 16.46
CA SER A 304 -16.53 -10.03 15.14
C SER A 304 -16.85 -8.93 14.12
N THR A 305 -18.06 -8.35 14.17
CA THR A 305 -18.42 -7.21 13.32
C THR A 305 -17.53 -5.99 13.62
N LEU A 306 -17.27 -5.68 14.89
CA LEU A 306 -16.34 -4.61 15.26
C LEU A 306 -14.91 -4.92 14.78
N ALA A 307 -14.45 -6.16 14.94
CA ALA A 307 -13.13 -6.57 14.47
C ALA A 307 -13.00 -6.45 12.95
N THR A 308 -14.04 -6.85 12.19
CA THR A 308 -14.04 -6.76 10.71
C THR A 308 -14.14 -5.31 10.20
N VAL A 309 -14.82 -4.42 10.91
CA VAL A 309 -14.82 -2.98 10.63
C VAL A 309 -13.41 -2.40 10.84
N ILE A 310 -12.71 -2.80 11.91
CA ILE A 310 -11.32 -2.38 12.17
C ILE A 310 -10.37 -2.93 11.09
N ALA A 311 -10.52 -4.20 10.73
CA ALA A 311 -9.75 -4.83 9.66
C ALA A 311 -9.93 -4.09 8.32
N SER A 312 -11.17 -3.80 7.95
CA SER A 312 -11.52 -3.05 6.75
C SER A 312 -10.91 -1.64 6.75
N GLN A 313 -10.96 -0.97 7.91
CA GLN A 313 -10.36 0.35 8.09
C GLN A 313 -8.85 0.33 7.85
N ALA A 314 -8.15 -0.66 8.38
CA ALA A 314 -6.70 -0.80 8.21
C ALA A 314 -6.32 -0.98 6.74
N VAL A 315 -7.00 -1.84 6.02
CA VAL A 315 -6.74 -2.10 4.59
C VAL A 315 -7.03 -0.87 3.72
N ILE A 316 -8.14 -0.15 3.99
CA ILE A 316 -8.47 1.11 3.28
C ILE A 316 -7.37 2.17 3.52
N SER A 317 -6.92 2.32 4.77
CA SER A 317 -5.81 3.23 5.10
C SER A 317 -4.51 2.83 4.43
N GLY A 318 -4.24 1.52 4.33
CA GLY A 318 -3.12 0.96 3.57
C GLY A 318 -3.17 1.35 2.09
N ALA A 319 -4.36 1.29 1.45
CA ALA A 319 -4.55 1.71 0.07
C ALA A 319 -4.31 3.23 -0.11
N PHE A 320 -4.69 4.09 0.86
CA PHE A 320 -4.35 5.51 0.81
C PHE A 320 -2.85 5.75 0.91
N SER A 321 -2.16 5.05 1.81
CA SER A 321 -0.70 5.15 1.99
C SER A 321 0.03 4.70 0.73
N LEU A 322 -0.39 3.59 0.13
CA LEU A 322 0.12 3.09 -1.15
C LEU A 322 -0.08 4.11 -2.27
N THR A 323 -1.27 4.72 -2.35
CA THR A 323 -1.58 5.77 -3.34
C THR A 323 -0.66 6.97 -3.19
N ARG A 324 -0.44 7.46 -1.96
CA ARG A 324 0.49 8.57 -1.68
C ARG A 324 1.89 8.25 -2.16
N GLN A 325 2.42 7.09 -1.81
CA GLN A 325 3.74 6.64 -2.26
C GLN A 325 3.81 6.56 -3.79
N ALA A 326 2.77 6.02 -4.45
CA ALA A 326 2.71 5.90 -5.91
C ALA A 326 2.65 7.27 -6.62
N ILE A 327 1.94 8.26 -6.05
CA ILE A 327 1.91 9.64 -6.56
C ILE A 327 3.30 10.26 -6.49
N GLN A 328 3.97 10.18 -5.36
CA GLN A 328 5.26 10.81 -5.13
C GLN A 328 6.39 10.14 -5.92
N LEU A 329 6.33 8.83 -6.09
CA LEU A 329 7.23 8.08 -6.98
C LEU A 329 6.90 8.25 -8.48
N GLY A 330 5.84 9.02 -8.81
CA GLY A 330 5.49 9.37 -10.19
C GLY A 330 4.78 8.28 -10.99
N TYR A 331 4.13 7.32 -10.33
CA TYR A 331 3.38 6.23 -10.99
C TYR A 331 1.89 6.51 -11.17
N ILE A 332 1.34 7.48 -10.45
CA ILE A 332 -0.07 7.89 -10.53
C ILE A 332 -0.14 9.42 -10.62
N PRO A 333 -1.18 10.02 -11.25
CA PRO A 333 -1.37 11.46 -11.23
C PRO A 333 -1.56 12.01 -9.82
N ARG A 334 -1.21 13.26 -9.62
CA ARG A 334 -1.41 13.96 -8.35
C ARG A 334 -2.89 14.04 -8.02
N MET A 335 -3.27 13.54 -6.85
CA MET A 335 -4.62 13.58 -6.30
C MET A 335 -4.68 14.50 -5.09
N HIS A 336 -5.88 14.92 -4.70
CA HIS A 336 -6.07 15.69 -3.48
C HIS A 336 -5.94 14.78 -2.26
N ILE A 337 -4.91 15.01 -1.46
CA ILE A 337 -4.65 14.30 -0.21
C ILE A 337 -5.08 15.22 0.95
N GLN A 338 -5.98 14.73 1.79
CA GLN A 338 -6.42 15.42 3.01
C GLN A 338 -5.77 14.74 4.21
N HIS A 339 -5.13 15.53 5.09
CA HIS A 339 -4.68 15.05 6.38
C HIS A 339 -5.85 15.07 7.35
N THR A 340 -6.17 13.92 7.93
CA THR A 340 -7.32 13.78 8.84
C THR A 340 -6.93 13.92 10.31
N SER A 341 -5.62 13.94 10.63
CA SER A 341 -5.06 14.19 11.95
C SER A 341 -3.96 15.24 11.89
N SER A 342 -3.94 16.14 12.87
CA SER A 342 -2.85 17.09 13.08
C SER A 342 -1.70 16.49 13.91
N ALA A 343 -1.97 15.42 14.66
CA ALA A 343 -1.00 14.78 15.56
C ALA A 343 -0.24 13.62 14.87
N GLU A 344 -0.88 12.92 13.93
CA GLU A 344 -0.32 11.78 13.22
C GLU A 344 -0.24 12.06 11.72
N GLN A 345 0.95 12.38 11.22
CA GLN A 345 1.20 12.71 9.81
C GLN A 345 0.87 11.56 8.82
N GLY A 346 0.63 10.34 9.34
CA GLY A 346 0.30 9.16 8.54
C GLY A 346 -1.18 9.02 8.20
N GLN A 347 -2.09 9.68 8.93
CA GLN A 347 -3.52 9.57 8.69
C GLN A 347 -3.96 10.49 7.56
N ILE A 348 -4.18 9.89 6.40
CA ILE A 348 -4.55 10.57 5.16
C ILE A 348 -5.86 10.02 4.60
N TYR A 349 -6.58 10.87 3.87
CA TYR A 349 -7.78 10.53 3.12
C TYR A 349 -7.63 10.97 1.66
N ILE A 350 -7.93 10.07 0.74
CA ILE A 350 -7.93 10.33 -0.70
C ILE A 350 -9.30 9.99 -1.26
N GLY A 351 -10.13 11.03 -1.50
CA GLY A 351 -11.53 10.85 -1.87
C GLY A 351 -11.74 9.97 -3.10
N ALA A 352 -10.96 10.17 -4.16
CA ALA A 352 -11.08 9.36 -5.38
C ALA A 352 -10.87 7.85 -5.12
N VAL A 353 -9.87 7.50 -4.30
CA VAL A 353 -9.59 6.11 -3.93
C VAL A 353 -10.70 5.56 -3.04
N ASN A 354 -11.13 6.33 -2.03
CA ASN A 354 -12.21 5.92 -1.12
C ASN A 354 -13.50 5.55 -1.87
N TRP A 355 -13.95 6.42 -2.76
CA TRP A 355 -15.18 6.19 -3.52
C TRP A 355 -15.02 5.05 -4.53
N SER A 356 -13.86 4.89 -5.16
CA SER A 356 -13.57 3.78 -6.07
C SER A 356 -13.57 2.44 -5.34
N LEU A 357 -12.94 2.37 -4.15
CA LEU A 357 -12.95 1.18 -3.31
C LEU A 357 -14.37 0.86 -2.85
N MET A 358 -15.14 1.86 -2.40
CA MET A 358 -16.53 1.67 -1.98
C MET A 358 -17.39 1.05 -3.10
N VAL A 359 -17.29 1.58 -4.31
CA VAL A 359 -18.02 1.03 -5.47
C VAL A 359 -17.59 -0.42 -5.73
N GLY A 360 -16.28 -0.70 -5.72
CA GLY A 360 -15.76 -2.05 -5.90
C GLY A 360 -16.26 -3.02 -4.83
N VAL A 361 -16.25 -2.61 -3.55
CA VAL A 361 -16.76 -3.40 -2.41
C VAL A 361 -18.25 -3.67 -2.55
N ILE A 362 -19.07 -2.67 -2.90
CA ILE A 362 -20.52 -2.84 -3.09
C ILE A 362 -20.80 -3.83 -4.25
N LEU A 363 -20.07 -3.69 -5.37
CA LEU A 363 -20.22 -4.60 -6.50
C LEU A 363 -19.84 -6.04 -6.14
N LEU A 364 -18.79 -6.23 -5.32
CA LEU A 364 -18.40 -7.55 -4.82
C LEU A 364 -19.46 -8.15 -3.89
N VAL A 365 -19.97 -7.38 -2.93
CA VAL A 365 -21.02 -7.87 -2.00
C VAL A 365 -22.28 -8.25 -2.74
N LEU A 366 -22.74 -7.42 -3.70
CA LEU A 366 -23.94 -7.70 -4.50
C LEU A 366 -23.74 -8.83 -5.52
N GLY A 367 -22.52 -9.01 -6.02
CA GLY A 367 -22.24 -10.03 -7.04
C GLY A 367 -21.98 -11.42 -6.49
N PHE A 368 -21.47 -11.51 -5.25
CA PHE A 368 -21.10 -12.79 -4.63
C PHE A 368 -22.03 -13.22 -3.50
N GLU A 369 -22.70 -12.29 -2.83
CA GLU A 369 -23.73 -12.47 -1.79
C GLU A 369 -23.29 -13.26 -0.55
N SER A 370 -22.18 -14.00 -0.59
CA SER A 370 -21.66 -14.81 0.53
C SER A 370 -20.14 -14.73 0.68
N SER A 371 -19.68 -14.95 1.92
CA SER A 371 -18.23 -14.97 2.21
C SER A 371 -17.52 -16.14 1.53
N GLY A 372 -18.14 -17.30 1.37
CA GLY A 372 -17.58 -18.46 0.69
C GLY A 372 -17.35 -18.21 -0.81
N ALA A 373 -18.31 -17.57 -1.51
CA ALA A 373 -18.13 -17.21 -2.90
C ALA A 373 -16.98 -16.19 -3.08
N LEU A 374 -16.86 -15.19 -2.19
CA LEU A 374 -15.74 -14.22 -2.18
C LEU A 374 -14.39 -14.86 -1.88
N ALA A 375 -14.35 -15.91 -1.05
CA ALA A 375 -13.11 -16.62 -0.72
C ALA A 375 -12.41 -17.17 -1.96
N SER A 376 -13.17 -17.62 -2.96
CA SER A 376 -12.64 -18.08 -4.25
C SER A 376 -11.96 -16.95 -5.05
N ALA A 377 -12.49 -15.73 -4.95
CA ALA A 377 -11.92 -14.55 -5.63
C ALA A 377 -10.65 -14.02 -4.95
N TYR A 378 -10.51 -14.24 -3.65
CA TYR A 378 -9.51 -13.59 -2.80
C TYR A 378 -8.09 -14.08 -3.05
N GLY A 379 -7.92 -15.40 -3.16
CA GLY A 379 -6.61 -16.04 -3.14
C GLY A 379 -5.63 -15.56 -4.22
N VAL A 380 -6.11 -15.21 -5.43
CA VAL A 380 -5.25 -14.80 -6.55
C VAL A 380 -4.56 -13.46 -6.29
N ALA A 381 -5.29 -12.49 -5.74
CA ALA A 381 -4.75 -11.16 -5.46
C ALA A 381 -3.65 -11.25 -4.39
N VAL A 382 -3.94 -11.91 -3.28
CA VAL A 382 -3.01 -12.08 -2.16
C VAL A 382 -1.75 -12.84 -2.58
N THR A 383 -1.90 -14.01 -3.20
CA THR A 383 -0.74 -14.84 -3.59
C THR A 383 0.09 -14.19 -4.69
N GLY A 384 -0.55 -13.45 -5.60
CA GLY A 384 0.15 -12.66 -6.60
C GLY A 384 0.99 -11.55 -5.98
N THR A 385 0.45 -10.81 -5.01
CA THR A 385 1.20 -9.78 -4.27
C THR A 385 2.35 -10.41 -3.48
N MET A 386 2.12 -11.54 -2.79
CA MET A 386 3.15 -12.29 -2.06
C MET A 386 4.31 -12.71 -2.96
N LEU A 387 4.01 -13.18 -4.17
CA LEU A 387 5.04 -13.58 -5.16
C LEU A 387 5.85 -12.37 -5.63
N MET A 388 5.20 -11.23 -5.91
CA MET A 388 5.89 -9.99 -6.29
C MET A 388 6.79 -9.49 -5.15
N THR A 389 6.30 -9.51 -3.91
CA THR A 389 7.09 -9.17 -2.71
C THR A 389 8.33 -10.05 -2.60
N THR A 390 8.21 -11.36 -2.81
CA THR A 390 9.35 -12.29 -2.75
C THR A 390 10.38 -12.01 -3.84
N ILE A 391 9.96 -11.71 -5.07
CA ILE A 391 10.87 -11.31 -6.14
C ILE A 391 11.64 -10.03 -5.78
N LEU A 392 10.94 -9.02 -5.25
CA LEU A 392 11.57 -7.75 -4.87
C LEU A 392 12.53 -7.90 -3.68
N VAL A 393 12.14 -8.66 -2.65
CA VAL A 393 13.00 -8.95 -1.49
C VAL A 393 14.22 -9.74 -1.94
N SER A 394 14.09 -10.67 -2.90
CA SER A 394 15.21 -11.41 -3.47
C SER A 394 16.28 -10.49 -4.05
N ALA A 395 15.84 -9.45 -4.80
CA ALA A 395 16.76 -8.45 -5.33
C ALA A 395 17.44 -7.66 -4.21
N VAL A 396 16.72 -7.29 -3.16
CA VAL A 396 17.28 -6.58 -1.99
C VAL A 396 18.29 -7.46 -1.25
N MET A 397 17.98 -8.74 -1.00
CA MET A 397 18.88 -9.67 -0.31
C MET A 397 20.19 -9.88 -1.06
N LEU A 398 20.11 -10.09 -2.37
CA LEU A 398 21.29 -10.42 -3.19
C LEU A 398 22.12 -9.16 -3.52
N LEU A 399 21.47 -8.04 -3.87
CA LEU A 399 22.15 -6.86 -4.41
C LEU A 399 22.48 -5.81 -3.34
N LEU A 400 21.56 -5.58 -2.37
CA LEU A 400 21.74 -4.55 -1.36
C LEU A 400 22.39 -5.11 -0.08
N TRP A 401 21.85 -6.21 0.46
CA TRP A 401 22.40 -6.84 1.67
C TRP A 401 23.63 -7.69 1.36
N LYS A 402 23.86 -8.02 0.08
CA LYS A 402 25.02 -8.80 -0.39
C LYS A 402 25.19 -10.13 0.36
N TRP A 403 24.08 -10.79 0.63
CA TRP A 403 24.13 -12.10 1.26
C TRP A 403 24.87 -13.09 0.37
N PRO A 404 25.70 -13.99 0.95
CA PRO A 404 26.40 -14.99 0.17
C PRO A 404 25.37 -15.88 -0.56
N PRO A 405 25.53 -16.10 -1.87
CA PRO A 405 24.54 -16.86 -2.67
C PRO A 405 24.23 -18.25 -2.13
N VAL A 406 25.21 -18.89 -1.50
CA VAL A 406 25.05 -20.23 -0.88
C VAL A 406 23.96 -20.23 0.21
N LEU A 407 23.79 -19.14 0.95
CA LEU A 407 22.75 -19.01 1.97
C LEU A 407 21.48 -18.38 1.42
N ALA A 408 21.63 -17.37 0.56
CA ALA A 408 20.49 -16.64 0.03
C ALA A 408 19.63 -17.48 -0.93
N VAL A 409 20.27 -18.20 -1.87
CA VAL A 409 19.55 -18.92 -2.93
C VAL A 409 18.63 -20.02 -2.36
N PRO A 410 19.04 -20.90 -1.41
CA PRO A 410 18.12 -21.89 -0.85
C PRO A 410 16.92 -21.26 -0.14
N VAL A 411 17.12 -20.18 0.62
CA VAL A 411 16.04 -19.49 1.34
C VAL A 411 15.06 -18.87 0.33
N LEU A 412 15.57 -18.19 -0.70
CA LEU A 412 14.77 -17.56 -1.72
C LEU A 412 14.01 -18.58 -2.59
N LEU A 413 14.66 -19.68 -2.94
CA LEU A 413 14.00 -20.78 -3.65
C LEU A 413 12.88 -21.40 -2.80
N GLY A 414 13.09 -21.55 -1.49
CA GLY A 414 12.05 -22.01 -0.57
C GLY A 414 10.84 -21.04 -0.54
N PHE A 415 11.07 -19.73 -0.47
CA PHE A 415 9.99 -18.75 -0.51
C PHE A 415 9.28 -18.74 -1.88
N LEU A 416 10.03 -18.72 -2.98
CA LEU A 416 9.46 -18.75 -4.34
C LEU A 416 8.69 -20.04 -4.61
N LEU A 417 9.15 -21.19 -4.10
CA LEU A 417 8.43 -22.45 -4.24
C LEU A 417 7.07 -22.40 -3.54
N VAL A 418 7.06 -21.96 -2.27
CA VAL A 418 5.82 -21.90 -1.48
C VAL A 418 4.85 -20.87 -2.08
N ASP A 419 5.30 -19.65 -2.38
CA ASP A 419 4.46 -18.62 -2.99
C ASP A 419 3.98 -19.03 -4.38
N GLY A 420 4.86 -19.68 -5.17
CA GLY A 420 4.53 -20.19 -6.49
C GLY A 420 3.47 -21.30 -6.44
N LEU A 421 3.54 -22.21 -5.46
CA LEU A 421 2.54 -23.24 -5.23
C LEU A 421 1.18 -22.61 -4.82
N PHE A 422 1.19 -21.65 -3.90
CA PHE A 422 -0.02 -20.93 -3.50
C PHE A 422 -0.64 -20.15 -4.68
N PHE A 423 0.19 -19.47 -5.47
CA PHE A 423 -0.29 -18.76 -6.65
C PHE A 423 -0.88 -19.72 -7.69
N ALA A 424 -0.16 -20.80 -8.02
CA ALA A 424 -0.63 -21.81 -8.96
C ALA A 424 -1.94 -22.47 -8.51
N ALA A 425 -2.11 -22.72 -7.21
CA ALA A 425 -3.35 -23.24 -6.62
C ALA A 425 -4.56 -22.29 -6.78
N ASN A 426 -4.32 -20.99 -6.86
CA ASN A 426 -5.36 -19.98 -6.98
C ASN A 426 -5.64 -19.54 -8.43
N VAL A 427 -4.72 -19.77 -9.40
CA VAL A 427 -4.92 -19.41 -10.82
C VAL A 427 -6.23 -20.01 -11.40
N PRO A 428 -6.59 -21.27 -11.19
CA PRO A 428 -7.86 -21.82 -11.71
C PRO A 428 -9.10 -21.10 -11.16
N LYS A 429 -9.04 -20.54 -9.96
CA LYS A 429 -10.13 -19.81 -9.33
C LYS A 429 -10.43 -18.46 -9.98
N VAL A 430 -9.55 -17.95 -10.86
CA VAL A 430 -9.80 -16.74 -11.65
C VAL A 430 -11.12 -16.85 -12.42
N VAL A 431 -11.39 -18.02 -13.01
CA VAL A 431 -12.63 -18.27 -13.76
C VAL A 431 -13.84 -18.40 -12.82
N GLN A 432 -13.63 -18.84 -11.59
CA GLN A 432 -14.68 -19.11 -10.60
C GLN A 432 -15.05 -17.88 -9.73
N GLY A 433 -14.49 -16.70 -10.01
CA GLY A 433 -14.77 -15.48 -9.27
C GLY A 433 -13.56 -14.54 -9.10
N GLY A 434 -12.32 -15.06 -9.20
CA GLY A 434 -11.09 -14.27 -9.11
C GLY A 434 -10.86 -13.32 -10.28
N ALA A 435 -11.73 -13.30 -11.29
CA ALA A 435 -11.61 -12.39 -12.44
C ALA A 435 -11.72 -10.92 -12.01
N PHE A 436 -12.57 -10.59 -11.05
CA PHE A 436 -12.81 -9.21 -10.61
C PHE A 436 -11.52 -8.52 -10.07
N PRO A 437 -10.83 -9.06 -9.06
CA PRO A 437 -9.61 -8.43 -8.56
C PRO A 437 -8.47 -8.42 -9.57
N VAL A 438 -8.40 -9.43 -10.45
CA VAL A 438 -7.42 -9.48 -11.53
C VAL A 438 -7.69 -8.37 -12.55
N LEU A 439 -8.95 -8.19 -12.97
CA LEU A 439 -9.34 -7.10 -13.88
C LEU A 439 -9.10 -5.73 -13.26
N ALA A 440 -9.47 -5.53 -12.00
CA ALA A 440 -9.17 -4.30 -11.27
C ALA A 440 -7.65 -4.03 -11.22
N GLY A 441 -6.86 -5.07 -10.94
CA GLY A 441 -5.40 -5.01 -10.97
C GLY A 441 -4.87 -4.66 -12.36
N ILE A 442 -5.36 -5.28 -13.42
CA ILE A 442 -4.97 -4.97 -14.82
C ILE A 442 -5.28 -3.51 -15.16
N VAL A 443 -6.47 -3.02 -14.82
CA VAL A 443 -6.86 -1.62 -15.06
C VAL A 443 -5.89 -0.67 -14.35
N LEU A 444 -5.62 -0.89 -13.07
CA LEU A 444 -4.69 -0.07 -12.30
C LEU A 444 -3.25 -0.15 -12.83
N PHE A 445 -2.79 -1.33 -13.19
CA PHE A 445 -1.48 -1.52 -13.81
C PHE A 445 -1.36 -0.75 -15.14
N VAL A 446 -2.39 -0.79 -15.97
CA VAL A 446 -2.46 -0.02 -17.21
C VAL A 446 -2.45 1.48 -16.93
N LEU A 447 -3.20 1.96 -15.95
CA LEU A 447 -3.19 3.37 -15.53
C LEU A 447 -1.80 3.81 -15.08
N MET A 448 -1.16 3.04 -14.18
CA MET A 448 0.18 3.36 -13.65
C MET A 448 1.25 3.36 -14.76
N THR A 449 1.26 2.36 -15.62
CA THR A 449 2.24 2.26 -16.71
C THR A 449 2.00 3.31 -17.79
N THR A 450 0.73 3.66 -18.06
CA THR A 450 0.37 4.72 -19.02
C THR A 450 0.80 6.08 -18.48
N TRP A 451 0.53 6.36 -17.20
CA TRP A 451 0.96 7.60 -16.57
C TRP A 451 2.49 7.76 -16.59
N LYS A 452 3.21 6.73 -16.18
CA LYS A 452 4.68 6.75 -16.17
C LYS A 452 5.25 6.99 -17.56
N ARG A 453 4.79 6.24 -18.58
CA ARG A 453 5.28 6.40 -19.96
C ARG A 453 4.88 7.76 -20.55
N GLY A 454 3.64 8.20 -20.31
CA GLY A 454 3.17 9.51 -20.77
C GLY A 454 3.97 10.67 -20.18
N LYS A 455 4.30 10.61 -18.87
CA LYS A 455 5.17 11.61 -18.23
C LYS A 455 6.59 11.62 -18.83
N GLN A 456 7.14 10.45 -19.14
CA GLN A 456 8.45 10.36 -19.80
C GLN A 456 8.41 11.00 -21.18
N LEU A 457 7.43 10.65 -22.01
CA LEU A 457 7.26 11.21 -23.34
C LEU A 457 7.04 12.72 -23.30
N LEU A 458 6.21 13.21 -22.37
CA LEU A 458 5.97 14.64 -22.18
C LEU A 458 7.28 15.39 -21.91
N VAL A 459 8.12 14.85 -21.01
CA VAL A 459 9.43 15.45 -20.74
C VAL A 459 10.33 15.36 -21.98
N GLU A 460 10.40 14.21 -22.67
CA GLU A 460 11.18 14.06 -23.90
C GLU A 460 10.77 15.08 -24.98
N ARG A 461 9.45 15.31 -25.18
CA ARG A 461 8.94 16.29 -26.14
C ARG A 461 9.24 17.74 -25.76
N LEU A 462 9.12 18.08 -24.50
CA LEU A 462 9.50 19.41 -24.00
C LEU A 462 11.01 19.66 -24.17
N ASP A 463 11.80 18.58 -24.25
CA ASP A 463 13.24 18.63 -24.42
C ASP A 463 13.70 18.88 -25.85
N GLU A 464 12.94 18.40 -26.86
CA GLU A 464 13.30 18.52 -28.28
C GLU A 464 13.44 19.97 -28.76
N GLY A 465 12.86 20.95 -28.02
CA GLY A 465 13.00 22.40 -28.27
C GLY A 465 13.74 23.17 -27.19
N GLY A 466 14.35 22.49 -26.20
CA GLY A 466 14.90 23.12 -25.01
C GLY A 466 16.18 23.92 -25.28
N LEU A 467 16.18 25.21 -24.95
CA LEU A 467 17.36 26.07 -24.99
C LEU A 467 18.23 25.80 -23.74
N PRO A 468 19.53 25.43 -23.88
CA PRO A 468 20.42 25.26 -22.75
C PRO A 468 20.59 26.57 -21.96
N LEU A 469 20.52 26.48 -20.62
CA LEU A 469 20.57 27.64 -19.73
C LEU A 469 21.81 28.52 -19.92
N PRO A 470 23.06 28.00 -20.07
CA PRO A 470 24.25 28.84 -20.29
C PRO A 470 24.19 29.67 -21.57
N ILE A 471 23.61 29.09 -22.66
CA ILE A 471 23.48 29.80 -23.94
C ILE A 471 22.46 30.95 -23.79
N PHE A 472 21.35 30.70 -23.10
CA PHE A 472 20.35 31.69 -22.82
C PHE A 472 20.91 32.86 -22.01
N ILE A 473 21.63 32.59 -20.91
CA ILE A 473 22.20 33.63 -20.06
C ILE A 473 23.21 34.47 -20.85
N SER A 474 24.03 33.83 -21.71
CA SER A 474 24.97 34.57 -22.55
C SER A 474 24.27 35.49 -23.54
N SER A 475 23.13 35.10 -24.13
CA SER A 475 22.34 35.95 -25.02
C SER A 475 21.69 37.12 -24.27
N ILE A 476 21.19 36.90 -23.05
CA ILE A 476 20.66 37.97 -22.19
C ILE A 476 21.70 39.02 -21.81
N ARG A 477 22.98 38.61 -21.67
CA ARG A 477 24.08 39.54 -21.42
C ARG A 477 24.34 40.48 -22.60
N VAL A 478 24.18 39.98 -23.82
CA VAL A 478 24.40 40.80 -25.03
C VAL A 478 23.26 41.82 -25.22
N GLN A 479 22.02 41.42 -24.92
CA GLN A 479 20.87 42.29 -25.04
C GLN A 479 20.00 42.19 -23.77
N PRO A 480 20.33 42.93 -22.70
CA PRO A 480 19.66 42.82 -21.42
C PRO A 480 18.22 43.38 -21.50
N PRO A 481 17.22 42.60 -21.13
CA PRO A 481 15.83 43.08 -21.03
C PRO A 481 15.67 43.98 -19.81
N HIS A 482 14.54 44.69 -19.76
CA HIS A 482 14.17 45.47 -18.58
C HIS A 482 14.03 44.60 -17.34
N ARG A 483 14.62 44.99 -16.21
CA ARG A 483 14.54 44.27 -14.93
C ARG A 483 13.52 44.95 -14.03
N VAL A 484 12.60 44.14 -13.45
CA VAL A 484 11.62 44.55 -12.45
C VAL A 484 12.03 44.02 -11.07
N GLN A 485 11.66 44.73 -10.01
CA GLN A 485 12.03 44.37 -8.65
C GLN A 485 11.43 43.04 -8.19
N GLY A 486 12.17 42.30 -7.40
CA GLY A 486 11.75 41.07 -6.75
C GLY A 486 12.33 39.80 -7.37
N THR A 487 11.84 38.67 -6.89
CA THR A 487 12.28 37.31 -7.25
C THR A 487 11.21 36.58 -8.04
N ALA A 488 11.55 36.10 -9.24
CA ALA A 488 10.72 35.19 -10.03
C ALA A 488 11.21 33.75 -9.89
N VAL A 489 10.35 32.86 -9.43
CA VAL A 489 10.63 31.43 -9.28
C VAL A 489 9.91 30.67 -10.39
N PHE A 490 10.64 30.17 -11.37
CA PHE A 490 10.12 29.37 -12.49
C PHE A 490 10.23 27.89 -12.16
N LEU A 491 9.10 27.21 -11.95
CA LEU A 491 9.08 25.78 -11.72
C LEU A 491 9.32 25.03 -13.03
N THR A 492 10.30 24.13 -13.02
CA THR A 492 10.69 23.31 -14.17
C THR A 492 10.95 21.88 -13.76
N ALA A 493 10.66 20.94 -14.67
CA ALA A 493 11.04 19.54 -14.50
C ALA A 493 12.54 19.29 -14.78
N ARG A 494 13.22 20.23 -15.43
CA ARG A 494 14.63 20.13 -15.85
C ARG A 494 15.47 21.26 -15.29
N PRO A 495 16.52 20.93 -14.54
CA PRO A 495 17.38 21.94 -13.92
C PRO A 495 18.30 22.66 -14.92
N ASP A 496 18.59 22.06 -16.10
CA ASP A 496 19.63 22.53 -17.02
C ASP A 496 19.08 23.22 -18.28
N ALA A 497 17.76 23.26 -18.46
CA ALA A 497 17.09 23.89 -19.59
C ALA A 497 16.25 25.10 -19.17
N VAL A 498 16.10 26.06 -20.08
CA VAL A 498 15.26 27.23 -19.85
C VAL A 498 13.79 26.85 -19.84
N PRO A 499 13.03 27.14 -18.76
CA PRO A 499 11.62 26.83 -18.70
C PRO A 499 10.81 27.57 -19.77
N HIS A 500 9.84 26.90 -20.38
CA HIS A 500 8.92 27.53 -21.34
C HIS A 500 8.22 28.75 -20.74
N ALA A 501 7.84 28.71 -19.49
CA ALA A 501 7.25 29.86 -18.79
C ALA A 501 8.18 31.08 -18.77
N LEU A 502 9.51 30.87 -18.63
CA LEU A 502 10.49 31.97 -18.69
C LEU A 502 10.60 32.54 -20.11
N LEU A 503 10.65 31.68 -21.13
CA LEU A 503 10.69 32.11 -22.53
C LEU A 503 9.42 32.88 -22.92
N HIS A 504 8.23 32.40 -22.55
CA HIS A 504 6.97 33.07 -22.79
C HIS A 504 6.89 34.43 -22.07
N ASN A 505 7.33 34.49 -20.81
CA ASN A 505 7.35 35.76 -20.07
C ASN A 505 8.27 36.77 -20.76
N LEU A 506 9.45 36.33 -21.19
CA LEU A 506 10.39 37.21 -21.89
C LEU A 506 9.88 37.64 -23.27
N LEU A 507 9.29 36.72 -24.05
CA LEU A 507 8.80 37.00 -25.39
C LEU A 507 7.61 38.00 -25.40
N HIS A 508 6.67 37.81 -24.48
CA HIS A 508 5.41 38.57 -24.49
C HIS A 508 5.45 39.80 -23.59
N ASN A 509 6.07 39.70 -22.40
CA ASN A 509 6.12 40.79 -21.44
C ASN A 509 7.40 41.63 -21.56
N GLN A 510 8.47 41.08 -22.19
CA GLN A 510 9.78 41.72 -22.43
C GLN A 510 10.48 42.19 -21.14
N VAL A 511 10.16 41.54 -19.99
CA VAL A 511 10.76 41.87 -18.69
C VAL A 511 11.31 40.63 -18.01
N LEU A 512 12.34 40.84 -17.18
CA LEU A 512 12.83 39.85 -16.21
C LEU A 512 12.82 40.46 -14.80
N HIS A 513 12.72 39.62 -13.78
CA HIS A 513 12.92 40.07 -12.40
C HIS A 513 14.41 40.23 -12.09
N GLU A 514 14.72 41.03 -11.07
CA GLU A 514 16.11 41.19 -10.59
C GLU A 514 16.73 39.83 -10.28
N GLN A 515 15.99 38.97 -9.63
CA GLN A 515 16.37 37.59 -9.32
C GLN A 515 15.47 36.60 -10.07
N VAL A 516 16.06 35.67 -10.79
CA VAL A 516 15.40 34.62 -11.56
C VAL A 516 15.87 33.26 -11.04
N VAL A 517 14.98 32.53 -10.42
CA VAL A 517 15.25 31.21 -9.83
C VAL A 517 14.60 30.12 -10.68
N LEU A 518 15.40 29.20 -11.19
CA LEU A 518 14.94 28.00 -11.88
C LEU A 518 14.80 26.89 -10.84
N LEU A 519 13.56 26.55 -10.47
CA LEU A 519 13.26 25.63 -9.39
C LEU A 519 12.84 24.27 -9.92
N THR A 520 13.60 23.24 -9.55
CA THR A 520 13.23 21.85 -9.79
C THR A 520 12.89 21.14 -8.48
N VAL A 521 11.79 20.41 -8.45
CA VAL A 521 11.42 19.54 -7.33
C VAL A 521 11.71 18.10 -7.71
N ALA A 522 12.71 17.51 -7.06
CA ALA A 522 13.14 16.13 -7.25
C ALA A 522 12.60 15.22 -6.13
N TYR A 523 12.07 14.07 -6.49
CA TYR A 523 11.66 13.04 -5.53
C TYR A 523 12.68 11.92 -5.47
N GLU A 524 13.14 11.65 -4.25
CA GLU A 524 14.12 10.60 -3.96
C GLU A 524 13.43 9.27 -3.69
N ASP A 525 14.16 8.16 -3.92
CA ASP A 525 13.74 6.79 -3.59
C ASP A 525 13.84 6.48 -2.08
N ILE A 526 13.86 7.52 -1.24
CA ILE A 526 13.89 7.42 0.22
C ILE A 526 12.65 8.12 0.80
N PRO A 527 12.14 7.70 1.96
CA PRO A 527 10.95 8.28 2.53
C PRO A 527 11.10 9.77 2.87
N ARG A 528 12.18 10.14 3.51
CA ARG A 528 12.44 11.51 3.96
C ARG A 528 13.85 11.96 3.63
N VAL A 529 13.97 13.19 3.15
CA VAL A 529 15.27 13.83 2.90
C VAL A 529 15.64 14.71 4.10
N PRO A 530 16.83 14.49 4.71
CA PRO A 530 17.32 15.36 5.79
C PRO A 530 17.41 16.82 5.36
N ALA A 531 17.16 17.75 6.28
CA ALA A 531 17.14 19.19 5.99
C ALA A 531 18.44 19.69 5.31
N GLN A 532 19.61 19.14 5.70
CA GLN A 532 20.90 19.50 5.13
C GLN A 532 21.09 19.10 3.66
N ARG A 533 20.33 18.12 3.18
CA ARG A 533 20.37 17.62 1.80
C ARG A 533 19.13 18.00 1.00
N ARG A 534 18.27 18.87 1.56
CA ARG A 534 16.99 19.21 0.97
C ARG A 534 17.08 20.14 -0.22
N PHE A 535 18.18 20.89 -0.35
CA PHE A 535 18.36 21.83 -1.46
C PHE A 535 19.79 21.80 -1.99
N GLU A 536 19.89 22.00 -3.28
CA GLU A 536 21.12 22.31 -4.01
C GLU A 536 20.92 23.64 -4.69
N VAL A 537 21.91 24.54 -4.61
CA VAL A 537 21.81 25.88 -5.20
C VAL A 537 23.06 26.19 -5.97
N ASP A 538 22.89 26.62 -7.23
CA ASP A 538 23.96 27.10 -8.08
C ASP A 538 23.65 28.54 -8.56
N SER A 539 24.64 29.41 -8.50
CA SER A 539 24.57 30.76 -9.07
C SER A 539 25.22 30.81 -10.44
N TYR A 540 24.51 31.34 -11.44
CA TYR A 540 25.02 31.55 -12.80
C TYR A 540 25.47 32.99 -13.05
N GLY A 541 25.36 33.86 -12.03
CA GLY A 541 25.57 35.30 -12.16
C GLY A 541 24.38 36.03 -12.78
N ASP A 542 24.45 37.35 -12.87
CA ASP A 542 23.43 38.25 -13.44
C ASP A 542 22.02 38.04 -12.85
N GLY A 543 21.92 37.62 -11.58
CA GLY A 543 20.67 37.37 -10.89
C GLY A 543 19.98 36.05 -11.28
N PHE A 544 20.67 35.13 -11.97
CA PHE A 544 20.16 33.79 -12.28
C PHE A 544 20.66 32.73 -11.30
N PHE A 545 19.72 31.95 -10.76
CA PHE A 545 19.99 30.88 -9.80
C PHE A 545 19.27 29.61 -10.22
N ARG A 546 19.89 28.46 -9.98
CA ARG A 546 19.27 27.16 -10.07
C ARG A 546 19.08 26.60 -8.67
N VAL A 547 17.88 26.19 -8.34
CA VAL A 547 17.55 25.56 -7.07
C VAL A 547 16.93 24.20 -7.35
N ILE A 548 17.47 23.14 -6.74
CA ILE A 548 16.87 21.82 -6.75
C ILE A 548 16.42 21.50 -5.33
N LEU A 549 15.12 21.28 -5.14
CA LEU A 549 14.55 20.83 -3.87
C LEU A 549 14.36 19.33 -3.90
N HIS A 550 14.92 18.62 -2.93
CA HIS A 550 14.82 17.19 -2.77
C HIS A 550 13.78 16.83 -1.71
N PHE A 551 12.80 16.02 -2.08
CA PHE A 551 11.80 15.49 -1.18
C PHE A 551 11.79 13.96 -1.24
N GLY A 552 11.58 13.32 -0.10
CA GLY A 552 11.32 11.89 -0.03
C GLY A 552 9.87 11.57 -0.39
N PHE A 553 9.58 10.29 -0.63
CA PHE A 553 8.22 9.88 -1.04
C PHE A 553 7.18 9.86 0.12
N THR A 554 7.55 10.28 1.33
CA THR A 554 6.62 10.56 2.44
C THR A 554 6.68 12.00 2.89
N ASP A 555 7.60 12.82 2.34
CA ASP A 555 7.67 14.24 2.64
C ASP A 555 6.48 15.00 2.04
N GLU A 556 6.05 16.06 2.70
CA GLU A 556 5.13 17.04 2.11
C GLU A 556 5.90 18.08 1.31
N PRO A 557 5.59 18.26 0.01
CA PRO A 557 6.33 19.19 -0.83
C PRO A 557 5.86 20.63 -0.62
N ASP A 558 6.17 21.22 0.53
CA ASP A 558 5.94 22.63 0.81
C ASP A 558 7.09 23.44 0.25
N VAL A 559 6.93 23.94 -0.98
CA VAL A 559 7.97 24.67 -1.70
C VAL A 559 8.29 26.02 -1.05
N PRO A 560 7.33 26.87 -0.66
CA PRO A 560 7.62 28.13 0.01
C PRO A 560 8.39 27.94 1.31
N GLU A 561 8.03 26.93 2.12
CA GLU A 561 8.73 26.66 3.38
C GLU A 561 10.13 26.10 3.15
N ALA A 562 10.30 25.24 2.14
CA ALA A 562 11.63 24.72 1.78
C ALA A 562 12.57 25.82 1.24
N LEU A 563 12.04 26.78 0.47
CA LEU A 563 12.85 27.91 -0.05
C LEU A 563 13.32 28.84 1.06
N LYS A 564 12.58 29.00 2.16
CA LYS A 564 13.03 29.79 3.32
C LYS A 564 14.28 29.21 3.99
N LEU A 565 14.52 27.90 3.82
CA LEU A 565 15.73 27.24 4.33
C LEU A 565 16.95 27.45 3.44
N CYS A 566 16.75 27.93 2.21
CA CYS A 566 17.83 28.26 1.29
C CYS A 566 18.44 29.61 1.67
N HIS A 567 19.43 29.61 2.56
CA HIS A 567 20.15 30.81 2.95
C HIS A 567 21.27 31.06 1.95
N LEU A 568 21.08 32.03 1.05
CA LEU A 568 22.11 32.63 0.22
C LEU A 568 22.01 34.13 0.44
N ASP A 569 23.15 34.78 0.68
CA ASP A 569 23.24 36.23 0.98
C ASP A 569 22.59 37.11 -0.10
N ASP A 570 22.49 36.59 -1.35
CA ASP A 570 21.96 37.32 -2.51
C ASP A 570 20.53 36.92 -2.89
N LEU A 571 19.84 35.97 -2.21
CA LEU A 571 18.50 35.49 -2.55
C LEU A 571 17.45 35.85 -1.48
N ASP A 572 16.46 36.65 -1.89
CA ASP A 572 15.34 37.02 -1.03
C ASP A 572 14.04 36.28 -1.48
N PHE A 573 13.57 35.36 -0.66
CA PHE A 573 12.29 34.66 -0.84
C PHE A 573 11.16 35.24 0.01
N SER A 574 11.20 36.53 0.31
CA SER A 574 10.13 37.14 1.09
C SER A 574 8.77 36.98 0.37
N PRO A 575 7.69 36.62 1.08
CA PRO A 575 6.38 36.34 0.47
C PRO A 575 5.81 37.50 -0.36
N MET A 576 6.18 38.74 -0.04
CA MET A 576 5.68 39.93 -0.73
C MET A 576 6.45 40.27 -2.01
N ARG A 577 7.66 39.74 -2.18
CA ARG A 577 8.56 40.04 -3.32
C ARG A 577 8.78 38.84 -4.24
N THR A 578 8.24 37.65 -3.89
CA THR A 578 8.42 36.42 -4.68
C THR A 578 7.18 36.14 -5.53
N THR A 579 7.36 35.89 -6.82
CA THR A 579 6.33 35.47 -7.78
C THR A 579 6.71 34.11 -8.35
N TYR A 580 5.76 33.16 -8.34
CA TYR A 580 5.94 31.81 -8.85
C TYR A 580 5.34 31.69 -10.26
N PHE A 581 6.11 31.18 -11.19
CA PHE A 581 5.69 30.92 -12.57
C PHE A 581 5.59 29.40 -12.80
N LEU A 582 4.41 28.95 -13.23
CA LEU A 582 4.13 27.56 -13.52
C LEU A 582 3.83 27.39 -15.01
N SER A 583 4.33 26.32 -15.62
CA SER A 583 3.82 25.83 -16.90
C SER A 583 2.65 24.90 -16.66
N ARG A 584 1.57 25.10 -17.42
CA ARG A 584 0.43 24.20 -17.50
C ARG A 584 0.41 23.55 -18.87
N GLU A 585 0.89 22.31 -18.92
CA GLU A 585 0.94 21.54 -20.16
C GLU A 585 -0.46 21.01 -20.52
N THR A 586 -0.89 21.25 -21.74
CA THR A 586 -2.07 20.61 -22.35
C THR A 586 -1.61 19.67 -23.44
N VAL A 587 -1.84 18.37 -23.24
CA VAL A 587 -1.45 17.35 -24.20
C VAL A 587 -2.50 17.21 -25.28
N ILE A 588 -2.04 17.26 -26.53
CA ILE A 588 -2.83 17.00 -27.73
C ILE A 588 -2.34 15.69 -28.33
N ALA A 589 -3.25 14.70 -28.47
CA ALA A 589 -2.93 13.44 -29.11
C ALA A 589 -2.60 13.67 -30.60
N SER A 590 -1.45 13.19 -31.05
CA SER A 590 -0.98 13.36 -32.42
C SER A 590 -0.66 12.02 -33.07
N LYS A 591 -0.07 12.05 -34.27
CA LYS A 591 0.41 10.85 -34.99
C LYS A 591 1.88 10.54 -34.70
N LEU A 592 2.47 11.21 -33.74
CA LEU A 592 3.88 11.02 -33.39
C LEU A 592 4.10 9.65 -32.72
N GLU A 593 5.27 9.06 -32.95
CA GLU A 593 5.63 7.79 -32.35
C GLU A 593 5.97 7.95 -30.87
N GLY A 594 5.48 7.06 -30.02
CA GLY A 594 5.79 7.10 -28.59
C GLY A 594 4.95 6.14 -27.74
N MET A 595 3.64 6.15 -27.95
CA MET A 595 2.68 5.34 -27.21
C MET A 595 1.46 5.02 -28.09
N ALA A 596 0.71 3.94 -27.79
CA ALA A 596 -0.51 3.63 -28.52
C ALA A 596 -1.56 4.74 -28.32
N ARG A 597 -2.28 5.15 -29.37
CA ARG A 597 -3.23 6.29 -29.35
C ARG A 597 -4.26 6.25 -28.22
N TRP A 598 -4.80 5.07 -27.92
CA TRP A 598 -5.75 4.94 -26.81
C TRP A 598 -5.12 5.25 -25.46
N ARG A 599 -3.81 4.92 -25.27
CA ARG A 599 -3.06 5.25 -24.05
C ARG A 599 -2.72 6.73 -24.00
N GLU A 600 -2.45 7.38 -25.13
CA GLU A 600 -2.26 8.85 -25.21
C GLU A 600 -3.53 9.57 -24.78
N GLY A 601 -4.70 9.16 -25.29
CA GLY A 601 -6.00 9.69 -24.86
C GLY A 601 -6.25 9.47 -23.38
N LEU A 602 -5.90 8.29 -22.87
CA LEU A 602 -5.99 7.98 -21.45
C LEU A 602 -5.04 8.88 -20.62
N PHE A 603 -3.79 9.06 -21.06
CA PHE A 603 -2.83 9.94 -20.40
C PHE A 603 -3.30 11.40 -20.39
N ALA A 604 -3.80 11.91 -21.53
CA ALA A 604 -4.36 13.26 -21.63
C ALA A 604 -5.54 13.44 -20.68
N PHE A 605 -6.45 12.45 -20.58
CA PHE A 605 -7.54 12.47 -19.62
C PHE A 605 -7.03 12.48 -18.17
N MET A 606 -6.06 11.65 -17.85
CA MET A 606 -5.45 11.60 -16.51
C MET A 606 -4.75 12.91 -16.15
N LEU A 607 -4.03 13.51 -17.11
CA LEU A 607 -3.32 14.79 -16.91
C LEU A 607 -4.30 15.94 -16.68
N LYS A 608 -5.40 15.99 -17.45
CA LYS A 608 -6.46 17.00 -17.30
C LYS A 608 -7.12 16.96 -15.91
N ASN A 609 -7.27 15.75 -15.34
CA ASN A 609 -7.89 15.53 -14.03
C ASN A 609 -6.88 15.49 -12.87
N ALA A 610 -5.59 15.61 -13.15
CA ALA A 610 -4.55 15.67 -12.13
C ALA A 610 -4.66 16.96 -11.31
N ASN A 611 -4.31 16.87 -10.03
CA ASN A 611 -4.27 18.06 -9.17
C ASN A 611 -3.18 19.03 -9.66
N GLY A 612 -3.55 20.32 -9.77
CA GLY A 612 -2.63 21.34 -10.25
C GLY A 612 -1.41 21.52 -9.35
N ASN A 613 -0.30 21.94 -9.95
CA ASN A 613 0.98 22.17 -9.27
C ASN A 613 0.86 23.17 -8.10
N LEU A 614 -0.01 24.15 -8.22
CA LEU A 614 -0.25 25.21 -7.23
C LEU A 614 -0.62 24.62 -5.85
N ARG A 615 -1.65 23.77 -5.79
CA ARG A 615 -2.10 23.16 -4.53
C ARG A 615 -1.14 22.11 -4.02
N PHE A 616 -0.56 21.33 -4.93
CA PHE A 616 0.34 20.24 -4.57
C PHE A 616 1.62 20.74 -3.89
N PHE A 617 2.18 21.85 -4.38
CA PHE A 617 3.39 22.49 -3.82
C PHE A 617 3.10 23.55 -2.77
N LYS A 618 1.84 23.70 -2.34
CA LYS A 618 1.37 24.70 -1.37
C LYS A 618 1.75 26.14 -1.71
N LEU A 619 1.76 26.48 -3.01
CA LEU A 619 2.13 27.83 -3.46
C LEU A 619 1.06 28.85 -3.08
N PRO A 620 1.45 30.10 -2.71
CA PRO A 620 0.49 31.16 -2.35
C PRO A 620 -0.31 31.62 -3.57
N VAL A 621 -1.63 31.45 -3.55
CA VAL A 621 -2.55 31.67 -4.69
C VAL A 621 -2.36 33.05 -5.33
N ASN A 622 -2.14 34.09 -4.52
CA ASN A 622 -2.02 35.48 -4.97
C ASN A 622 -0.65 35.82 -5.59
N ARG A 623 0.27 34.85 -5.66
CA ARG A 623 1.67 35.03 -6.12
C ARG A 623 2.03 34.03 -7.20
N VAL A 624 1.05 33.44 -7.88
CA VAL A 624 1.29 32.45 -8.92
C VAL A 624 0.76 32.95 -10.25
N ILE A 625 1.57 32.79 -11.29
CA ILE A 625 1.22 33.02 -12.70
C ILE A 625 1.30 31.66 -13.41
N GLU A 626 0.19 31.19 -13.98
CA GLU A 626 0.16 29.97 -14.79
C GLU A 626 0.19 30.32 -16.27
N LEU A 627 1.16 29.75 -17.00
CA LEU A 627 1.31 29.91 -18.45
C LEU A 627 0.99 28.61 -19.16
N GLY A 628 0.02 28.64 -20.08
CA GLY A 628 -0.40 27.47 -20.85
C GLY A 628 0.56 27.13 -21.98
N THR A 629 0.97 25.86 -22.09
CA THR A 629 1.76 25.34 -23.21
C THR A 629 1.05 24.12 -23.79
N GLN A 630 0.88 24.06 -25.11
CA GLN A 630 0.36 22.88 -25.80
C GLN A 630 1.50 22.01 -26.26
N VAL A 631 1.39 20.69 -26.00
CA VAL A 631 2.39 19.69 -26.38
C VAL A 631 1.73 18.58 -27.18
N GLU A 632 2.20 18.33 -28.37
CA GLU A 632 1.77 17.19 -29.19
C GLU A 632 2.52 15.92 -28.76
N MET A 633 1.77 14.83 -28.59
CA MET A 633 2.33 13.53 -28.16
C MET A 633 1.92 12.42 -29.13
#